data_fbabab835648e204ec6d9388570bf8d8
#
_entry.id   fbabab835648e204ec6d9388570bf8d8
#
_cell.length_a   1.000
_cell.length_b   1.000
_cell.length_c   1.000
_cell.angle_alpha   90.00
_cell.angle_beta   90.00
_cell.angle_gamma   90.00
#
_symmetry.space_group_name_H-M   'P 1'
#
loop_
_entity.id
_entity.type
_entity.pdbx_description
1 polymer ?
#
loop_
_entity_poly.entity_id
_entity_poly.type
_entity_poly.pdbx_seq_one_letter_code
_entity_poly.pdbx_strand_id
1 'polypeptide(L)'
;MNIRDFRALARNLVREFGMLNKQSNGSRFSPLQIHLMIEVSEQPLGVTELAARLCIDKASASRALRSLVAAGVIETVDHPDDKRHNLHRLSKQGGKTLAGIESDADGFMQAALAQLDDDELVSTTAAMKKMTAALRSARKQRDANLRVRPIAERDDAAMAAIIRDVFREYGMDKMEGVSLHDPDLDRLTGLYRDNGGHYWVLERDGQVVGGVGMAPLAGEEPGYCELQKLFFKPGARGLGMARHMVVQALKAARAAGYRYCYLETTEQLKEAIGLYYALGFTLLTERRGNTGHHGCNVCMLKNLQSDDM
;
A
#
# COMPACT_ATOMS: atom_id res chain seq x y z
N MET A 1 2.41 18.67 -11.14
CA MET A 1 2.14 19.08 -9.72
C MET A 1 3.30 18.65 -8.84
N ASN A 2 3.87 19.54 -8.04
CA ASN A 2 4.97 19.20 -7.12
C ASN A 2 4.44 18.78 -5.73
N ILE A 3 5.33 18.21 -4.88
CA ILE A 3 4.95 17.75 -3.53
C ILE A 3 4.42 18.87 -2.64
N ARG A 4 4.91 20.13 -2.82
CA ARG A 4 4.46 21.27 -2.00
C ARG A 4 3.01 21.61 -2.29
N ASP A 5 2.64 21.64 -3.58
CA ASP A 5 1.27 21.94 -4.03
C ASP A 5 0.30 20.86 -3.53
N PHE A 6 0.67 19.59 -3.68
CA PHE A 6 -0.14 18.49 -3.18
C PHE A 6 -0.38 18.57 -1.67
N ARG A 7 0.67 18.87 -0.89
CA ARG A 7 0.55 19.08 0.57
C ARG A 7 -0.30 20.30 0.91
N ALA A 8 -0.30 21.34 0.09
CA ALA A 8 -1.17 22.51 0.28
C ALA A 8 -2.64 22.12 0.11
N LEU A 9 -2.98 21.39 -0.96
CA LEU A 9 -4.32 20.86 -1.18
C LEU A 9 -4.81 19.96 -0.01
N ALA A 10 -3.96 19.05 0.45
CA ALA A 10 -4.28 18.19 1.59
C ALA A 10 -4.57 19.00 2.87
N ARG A 11 -3.79 20.07 3.15
CA ARG A 11 -4.06 20.96 4.30
C ARG A 11 -5.37 21.73 4.13
N ASN A 12 -5.72 22.14 2.91
CA ASN A 12 -6.99 22.80 2.66
C ASN A 12 -8.16 21.85 2.93
N LEU A 13 -8.12 20.61 2.44
CA LEU A 13 -9.14 19.60 2.76
C LEU A 13 -9.34 19.42 4.27
N VAL A 14 -8.26 19.33 5.06
CA VAL A 14 -8.31 19.21 6.51
C VAL A 14 -9.04 20.42 7.13
N ARG A 15 -8.83 21.63 6.60
CA ARG A 15 -9.51 22.85 7.06
C ARG A 15 -10.99 22.88 6.70
N GLU A 16 -11.31 22.56 5.43
CA GLU A 16 -12.70 22.56 4.94
C GLU A 16 -13.56 21.49 5.64
N PHE A 17 -12.97 20.34 5.99
CA PHE A 17 -13.62 19.34 6.84
C PHE A 17 -13.76 19.77 8.31
N GLY A 18 -13.26 20.94 8.71
CA GLY A 18 -13.34 21.41 10.09
C GLY A 18 -12.52 20.60 11.10
N MET A 19 -11.56 19.79 10.64
CA MET A 19 -10.78 18.86 11.49
C MET A 19 -9.85 19.58 12.48
N LEU A 20 -9.61 20.90 12.29
CA LEU A 20 -8.81 21.73 13.20
C LEU A 20 -9.67 22.46 14.24
N ASN A 21 -10.98 22.36 14.20
CA ASN A 21 -11.88 23.03 15.12
C ASN A 21 -11.80 22.34 16.49
N LYS A 22 -11.98 23.14 17.56
CA LYS A 22 -12.09 22.59 18.91
C LYS A 22 -13.34 21.73 19.10
N GLN A 23 -14.41 22.10 18.40
CA GLN A 23 -15.69 21.39 18.36
C GLN A 23 -16.09 21.20 16.90
N SER A 24 -16.68 20.07 16.57
CA SER A 24 -17.26 19.85 15.26
C SER A 24 -18.55 20.64 15.09
N ASN A 25 -18.88 21.04 13.88
CA ASN A 25 -20.07 21.85 13.58
C ASN A 25 -21.32 21.28 14.25
N GLY A 26 -22.06 22.14 14.97
CA GLY A 26 -23.28 21.74 15.68
C GLY A 26 -23.10 20.86 16.93
N SER A 27 -21.87 20.47 17.29
CA SER A 27 -21.59 19.55 18.40
C SER A 27 -20.64 20.14 19.43
N ARG A 28 -20.83 19.74 20.71
CA ARG A 28 -19.88 20.03 21.77
C ARG A 28 -18.61 19.17 21.78
N PHE A 29 -18.52 18.20 20.88
CA PHE A 29 -17.42 17.25 20.80
C PHE A 29 -16.40 17.67 19.74
N SER A 30 -15.13 17.39 20.02
CA SER A 30 -14.06 17.59 19.04
C SER A 30 -14.13 16.53 17.93
N PRO A 31 -13.52 16.78 16.74
CA PRO A 31 -13.43 15.79 15.68
C PRO A 31 -12.88 14.44 16.16
N LEU A 32 -11.83 14.44 16.99
CA LEU A 32 -11.27 13.21 17.56
C LEU A 32 -12.29 12.45 18.42
N GLN A 33 -13.07 13.15 19.23
CA GLN A 33 -14.09 12.53 20.07
C GLN A 33 -15.20 11.90 19.22
N ILE A 34 -15.62 12.56 18.15
CA ILE A 34 -16.62 12.03 17.22
C ILE A 34 -16.08 10.78 16.51
N HIS A 35 -14.84 10.81 16.01
CA HIS A 35 -14.24 9.62 15.42
C HIS A 35 -14.15 8.43 16.39
N LEU A 36 -13.84 8.67 17.66
CA LEU A 36 -13.90 7.62 18.69
C LEU A 36 -15.32 7.06 18.86
N MET A 37 -16.35 7.92 18.86
CA MET A 37 -17.74 7.49 18.94
C MET A 37 -18.14 6.64 17.73
N ILE A 38 -17.71 7.02 16.52
CA ILE A 38 -17.95 6.25 15.28
C ILE A 38 -17.31 4.86 15.38
N GLU A 39 -16.04 4.76 15.76
CA GLU A 39 -15.34 3.49 15.86
C GLU A 39 -16.01 2.51 16.84
N VAL A 40 -16.45 3.01 18.00
CA VAL A 40 -17.11 2.17 19.02
C VAL A 40 -18.59 1.91 18.73
N SER A 41 -19.19 2.56 17.72
CA SER A 41 -20.56 2.29 17.30
C SER A 41 -20.70 0.96 16.56
N GLU A 42 -19.66 0.57 15.85
CA GLU A 42 -19.62 -0.69 15.08
C GLU A 42 -19.46 -1.91 16.00
N GLN A 43 -18.58 -1.81 17.00
CA GLN A 43 -18.30 -2.85 17.99
C GLN A 43 -17.58 -2.29 19.22
N PRO A 44 -17.66 -2.94 20.39
CA PRO A 44 -16.86 -2.56 21.55
C PRO A 44 -15.36 -2.69 21.27
N LEU A 45 -14.56 -1.66 21.59
CA LEU A 45 -13.13 -1.60 21.30
C LEU A 45 -12.31 -1.17 22.50
N GLY A 46 -11.09 -1.74 22.62
CA GLY A 46 -10.09 -1.33 23.59
C GLY A 46 -9.33 -0.06 23.16
N VAL A 47 -8.77 0.67 24.15
CA VAL A 47 -8.03 1.92 23.90
C VAL A 47 -6.85 1.75 22.94
N THR A 48 -6.15 0.62 22.99
CA THR A 48 -5.00 0.34 22.13
C THR A 48 -5.42 0.17 20.66
N GLU A 49 -6.52 -0.53 20.44
CA GLU A 49 -7.07 -0.73 19.10
C GLU A 49 -7.62 0.57 18.52
N LEU A 50 -8.36 1.34 19.32
CA LEU A 50 -8.85 2.66 18.93
C LEU A 50 -7.71 3.62 18.54
N ALA A 51 -6.62 3.65 19.32
CA ALA A 51 -5.45 4.46 19.01
C ALA A 51 -4.83 4.03 17.66
N ALA A 52 -4.74 2.73 17.39
CA ALA A 52 -4.21 2.18 16.14
C ALA A 52 -5.11 2.52 14.94
N ARG A 53 -6.44 2.35 15.07
CA ARG A 53 -7.40 2.65 13.99
C ARG A 53 -7.38 4.14 13.62
N LEU A 54 -7.37 5.02 14.62
CA LEU A 54 -7.37 6.47 14.43
C LEU A 54 -5.97 7.05 14.18
N CYS A 55 -4.91 6.22 14.21
CA CYS A 55 -3.54 6.63 13.95
C CYS A 55 -3.03 7.72 14.92
N ILE A 56 -3.40 7.62 16.20
CA ILE A 56 -3.01 8.53 17.29
C ILE A 56 -2.27 7.77 18.38
N ASP A 57 -1.61 8.51 19.28
CA ASP A 57 -1.01 7.91 20.48
C ASP A 57 -2.06 7.44 21.49
N LYS A 58 -1.71 6.40 22.25
CA LYS A 58 -2.60 5.78 23.25
C LYS A 58 -3.02 6.77 24.35
N ALA A 59 -2.16 7.72 24.72
CA ALA A 59 -2.46 8.70 25.76
C ALA A 59 -3.55 9.68 25.29
N SER A 60 -3.50 10.12 24.04
CA SER A 60 -4.52 10.97 23.41
C SER A 60 -5.86 10.23 23.30
N ALA A 61 -5.87 8.97 22.84
CA ALA A 61 -7.08 8.15 22.82
C ALA A 61 -7.69 7.99 24.23
N SER A 62 -6.86 7.66 25.23
CA SER A 62 -7.29 7.48 26.61
C SER A 62 -7.87 8.76 27.23
N ARG A 63 -7.27 9.92 26.97
CA ARG A 63 -7.81 11.22 27.47
C ARG A 63 -9.17 11.54 26.85
N ALA A 64 -9.30 11.36 25.54
CA ALA A 64 -10.56 11.62 24.84
C ALA A 64 -11.67 10.65 25.27
N LEU A 65 -11.37 9.36 25.43
CA LEU A 65 -12.32 8.35 25.93
C LEU A 65 -12.80 8.68 27.34
N ARG A 66 -11.90 9.05 28.27
CA ARG A 66 -12.32 9.46 29.62
C ARG A 66 -13.29 10.63 29.59
N SER A 67 -13.07 11.61 28.74
CA SER A 67 -14.00 12.74 28.56
C SER A 67 -15.36 12.31 28.03
N LEU A 68 -15.39 11.35 27.08
CA LEU A 68 -16.63 10.81 26.52
C LEU A 68 -17.41 9.93 27.51
N VAL A 69 -16.70 9.18 28.36
CA VAL A 69 -17.30 8.41 29.46
C VAL A 69 -17.89 9.36 30.49
N ALA A 70 -17.15 10.40 30.88
CA ALA A 70 -17.64 11.42 31.80
C ALA A 70 -18.86 12.20 31.24
N ALA A 71 -18.94 12.36 29.92
CA ALA A 71 -20.10 12.97 29.25
C ALA A 71 -21.29 11.99 29.10
N GLY A 72 -21.15 10.74 29.51
CA GLY A 72 -22.20 9.71 29.46
C GLY A 72 -22.53 9.18 28.05
N VAL A 73 -21.70 9.49 27.04
CA VAL A 73 -21.96 9.04 25.64
C VAL A 73 -21.22 7.75 25.30
N ILE A 74 -20.18 7.40 26.04
CA ILE A 74 -19.50 6.12 25.97
C ILE A 74 -19.58 5.45 27.34
N GLU A 75 -19.73 4.14 27.36
CA GLU A 75 -19.66 3.32 28.56
C GLU A 75 -18.52 2.31 28.46
N THR A 76 -17.94 1.98 29.60
CA THR A 76 -16.88 0.98 29.72
C THR A 76 -17.50 -0.36 30.07
N VAL A 77 -17.09 -1.43 29.39
CA VAL A 77 -17.51 -2.81 29.65
C VAL A 77 -16.29 -3.71 29.78
N ASP A 78 -16.43 -4.79 30.54
CA ASP A 78 -15.38 -5.78 30.70
C ASP A 78 -15.09 -6.51 29.37
N HIS A 79 -13.83 -6.80 29.12
CA HIS A 79 -13.46 -7.67 28.01
C HIS A 79 -13.91 -9.11 28.32
N PRO A 80 -14.57 -9.81 27.41
CA PRO A 80 -15.13 -11.15 27.69
C PRO A 80 -14.07 -12.17 28.10
N ASP A 81 -12.89 -12.11 27.49
CA ASP A 81 -11.83 -13.11 27.65
C ASP A 81 -10.64 -12.60 28.50
N ASP A 82 -10.52 -11.30 28.77
CA ASP A 82 -9.42 -10.74 29.56
C ASP A 82 -9.87 -9.57 30.44
N LYS A 83 -10.21 -9.86 31.69
CA LYS A 83 -10.68 -8.88 32.70
C LYS A 83 -9.67 -7.78 33.04
N ARG A 84 -8.41 -7.86 32.58
CA ARG A 84 -7.40 -6.81 32.75
C ARG A 84 -7.56 -5.68 31.76
N HIS A 85 -8.39 -5.86 30.74
CA HIS A 85 -8.62 -4.90 29.68
C HIS A 85 -10.09 -4.50 29.62
N ASN A 86 -10.35 -3.23 29.49
CA ASN A 86 -11.69 -2.69 29.31
C ASN A 86 -11.95 -2.37 27.85
N LEU A 87 -13.18 -2.63 27.41
CA LEU A 87 -13.70 -2.20 26.14
C LEU A 87 -14.61 -0.98 26.32
N HIS A 88 -14.78 -0.22 25.26
CA HIS A 88 -15.63 0.95 25.20
C HIS A 88 -16.68 0.75 24.12
N ARG A 89 -17.93 1.13 24.39
CA ARG A 89 -19.04 1.12 23.43
C ARG A 89 -19.91 2.35 23.60
N LEU A 90 -20.75 2.67 22.62
CA LEU A 90 -21.74 3.73 22.80
C LEU A 90 -22.75 3.36 23.89
N SER A 91 -23.08 4.35 24.74
CA SER A 91 -24.27 4.31 25.57
C SER A 91 -25.53 4.55 24.71
N LYS A 92 -26.71 4.30 25.26
CA LYS A 92 -27.97 4.65 24.58
C LYS A 92 -28.04 6.17 24.25
N GLN A 93 -27.53 7.02 25.15
CA GLN A 93 -27.45 8.47 24.92
C GLN A 93 -26.39 8.77 23.83
N GLY A 94 -25.27 8.08 23.84
CA GLY A 94 -24.21 8.21 22.83
C GLY A 94 -24.71 7.90 21.43
N GLY A 95 -25.48 6.82 21.24
CA GLY A 95 -26.09 6.48 19.97
C GLY A 95 -26.99 7.59 19.42
N LYS A 96 -27.88 8.17 20.27
CA LYS A 96 -28.71 9.31 19.86
C LYS A 96 -27.89 10.55 19.50
N THR A 97 -26.86 10.82 20.28
CA THR A 97 -25.96 11.96 20.04
C THR A 97 -25.19 11.80 18.74
N LEU A 98 -24.63 10.62 18.48
CA LEU A 98 -23.91 10.35 17.25
C LEU A 98 -24.82 10.45 16.03
N ALA A 99 -26.02 9.89 16.07
CA ALA A 99 -26.97 9.98 14.96
C ALA A 99 -27.32 11.44 14.59
N GLY A 100 -27.46 12.34 15.58
CA GLY A 100 -27.66 13.77 15.31
C GLY A 100 -26.44 14.40 14.61
N ILE A 101 -25.22 14.10 15.09
CA ILE A 101 -23.98 14.60 14.52
C ILE A 101 -23.78 14.10 13.07
N GLU A 102 -24.07 12.83 12.82
CA GLU A 102 -23.98 12.23 11.48
C GLU A 102 -24.99 12.86 10.52
N SER A 103 -26.24 13.11 10.97
CA SER A 103 -27.25 13.79 10.15
C SER A 103 -26.81 15.20 9.71
N ASP A 104 -26.20 15.96 10.62
CA ASP A 104 -25.66 17.29 10.28
C ASP A 104 -24.47 17.19 9.31
N ALA A 105 -23.58 16.23 9.53
CA ALA A 105 -22.43 15.97 8.66
C ALA A 105 -22.87 15.50 7.25
N ASP A 106 -23.89 14.64 7.17
CA ASP A 106 -24.47 14.17 5.93
C ASP A 106 -25.09 15.34 5.14
N GLY A 107 -25.81 16.25 5.80
CA GLY A 107 -26.36 17.43 5.15
C GLY A 107 -25.28 18.33 4.57
N PHE A 108 -24.19 18.56 5.29
CA PHE A 108 -23.03 19.31 4.79
C PHE A 108 -22.39 18.62 3.58
N MET A 109 -22.16 17.30 3.69
CA MET A 109 -21.55 16.52 2.62
C MET A 109 -22.41 16.46 1.36
N GLN A 110 -23.75 16.30 1.52
CA GLN A 110 -24.69 16.33 0.39
C GLN A 110 -24.64 17.67 -0.34
N ALA A 111 -24.60 18.80 0.38
CA ALA A 111 -24.47 20.14 -0.20
C ALA A 111 -23.15 20.31 -0.97
N ALA A 112 -22.04 19.73 -0.46
CA ALA A 112 -20.75 19.76 -1.15
C ALA A 112 -20.76 18.90 -2.40
N LEU A 113 -21.28 17.66 -2.33
CA LEU A 113 -21.32 16.73 -3.45
C LEU A 113 -22.28 17.19 -4.56
N ALA A 114 -23.33 17.95 -4.23
CA ALA A 114 -24.23 18.56 -5.21
C ALA A 114 -23.56 19.64 -6.09
N GLN A 115 -22.32 20.05 -5.78
CA GLN A 115 -21.53 20.95 -6.65
C GLN A 115 -20.74 20.20 -7.72
N LEU A 116 -20.73 18.87 -7.69
CA LEU A 116 -20.01 18.00 -8.62
C LEU A 116 -21.01 17.34 -9.57
N ASP A 117 -20.62 17.20 -10.83
CA ASP A 117 -21.34 16.32 -11.75
C ASP A 117 -21.01 14.84 -11.50
N ASP A 118 -21.70 13.93 -12.18
CA ASP A 118 -21.57 12.47 -11.96
C ASP A 118 -20.15 11.97 -12.28
N ASP A 119 -19.51 12.48 -13.33
CA ASP A 119 -18.13 12.07 -13.71
C ASP A 119 -17.12 12.62 -12.72
N GLU A 120 -17.27 13.86 -12.27
CA GLU A 120 -16.44 14.47 -11.22
C GLU A 120 -16.60 13.71 -9.89
N LEU A 121 -17.81 13.31 -9.53
CA LEU A 121 -18.07 12.53 -8.31
C LEU A 121 -17.38 11.16 -8.36
N VAL A 122 -17.50 10.45 -9.49
CA VAL A 122 -16.84 9.15 -9.69
C VAL A 122 -15.33 9.30 -9.63
N SER A 123 -14.76 10.28 -10.35
CA SER A 123 -13.31 10.50 -10.41
C SER A 123 -12.75 10.92 -9.05
N THR A 124 -13.41 11.83 -8.34
CA THR A 124 -13.04 12.29 -7.00
C THR A 124 -13.08 11.14 -5.99
N THR A 125 -14.14 10.34 -5.99
CA THR A 125 -14.28 9.17 -5.12
C THR A 125 -13.14 8.16 -5.37
N ALA A 126 -12.84 7.88 -6.63
CA ALA A 126 -11.74 6.98 -6.99
C ALA A 126 -10.38 7.54 -6.55
N ALA A 127 -10.13 8.84 -6.75
CA ALA A 127 -8.91 9.51 -6.32
C ALA A 127 -8.73 9.48 -4.80
N MET A 128 -9.78 9.75 -4.03
CA MET A 128 -9.77 9.67 -2.56
C MET A 128 -9.47 8.26 -2.06
N LYS A 129 -10.09 7.23 -2.65
CA LYS A 129 -9.80 5.82 -2.32
C LYS A 129 -8.33 5.46 -2.60
N LYS A 130 -7.81 5.83 -3.79
CA LYS A 130 -6.39 5.61 -4.15
C LYS A 130 -5.45 6.32 -3.18
N MET A 131 -5.74 7.58 -2.84
CA MET A 131 -4.91 8.38 -1.95
C MET A 131 -4.90 7.84 -0.51
N THR A 132 -6.06 7.48 0.02
CA THR A 132 -6.18 6.88 1.37
C THR A 132 -5.39 5.58 1.46
N ALA A 133 -5.48 4.72 0.45
CA ALA A 133 -4.71 3.48 0.39
C ALA A 133 -3.19 3.75 0.32
N ALA A 134 -2.75 4.75 -0.47
CA ALA A 134 -1.35 5.14 -0.58
C ALA A 134 -0.79 5.68 0.74
N LEU A 135 -1.54 6.55 1.43
CA LEU A 135 -1.15 7.09 2.74
C LEU A 135 -1.06 6.00 3.81
N ARG A 136 -2.02 5.06 3.82
CA ARG A 136 -2.00 3.90 4.72
C ARG A 136 -0.76 3.03 4.49
N SER A 137 -0.43 2.78 3.23
CA SER A 137 0.77 2.02 2.85
C SER A 137 2.04 2.76 3.29
N ALA A 138 2.18 4.05 2.97
CA ALA A 138 3.35 4.85 3.34
C ALA A 138 3.56 4.91 4.87
N ARG A 139 2.48 5.00 5.66
CA ARG A 139 2.55 4.92 7.11
C ARG A 139 3.07 3.57 7.60
N LYS A 140 2.49 2.45 7.10
CA LYS A 140 2.96 1.10 7.44
C LYS A 140 4.43 0.89 7.09
N GLN A 141 4.88 1.43 5.95
CA GLN A 141 6.27 1.35 5.51
C GLN A 141 7.20 2.11 6.46
N ARG A 142 6.82 3.34 6.86
CA ARG A 142 7.56 4.15 7.82
C ARG A 142 7.66 3.45 9.20
N ASP A 143 6.53 2.95 9.70
CA ASP A 143 6.45 2.30 11.01
C ASP A 143 7.24 0.97 11.03
N ALA A 144 7.38 0.31 9.87
CA ALA A 144 8.16 -0.90 9.69
C ALA A 144 9.65 -0.65 9.37
N ASN A 145 10.12 0.61 9.41
CA ASN A 145 11.50 1.00 9.11
C ASN A 145 12.01 0.45 7.76
N LEU A 146 11.18 0.54 6.72
CA LEU A 146 11.48 0.02 5.39
C LEU A 146 12.12 1.09 4.51
N ARG A 147 13.20 0.73 3.83
CA ARG A 147 13.94 1.61 2.91
C ARG A 147 14.20 0.90 1.59
N VAL A 148 13.90 1.57 0.49
CA VAL A 148 14.29 1.12 -0.87
C VAL A 148 15.59 1.83 -1.28
N ARG A 149 16.53 1.05 -1.81
CA ARG A 149 17.79 1.56 -2.36
C ARG A 149 18.29 0.70 -3.53
N PRO A 150 19.19 1.21 -4.37
CA PRO A 150 19.88 0.37 -5.35
C PRO A 150 20.60 -0.79 -4.64
N ILE A 151 20.69 -1.93 -5.35
CA ILE A 151 21.47 -3.10 -4.91
C ILE A 151 22.96 -2.77 -4.87
N ALA A 152 23.69 -3.41 -3.97
CA ALA A 152 25.15 -3.38 -3.88
C ALA A 152 25.66 -4.82 -3.78
N GLU A 153 26.93 -5.07 -4.11
CA GLU A 153 27.53 -6.43 -4.14
C GLU A 153 27.35 -7.21 -2.83
N ARG A 154 27.37 -6.51 -1.68
CA ARG A 154 27.08 -7.12 -0.37
C ARG A 154 25.66 -7.69 -0.23
N ASP A 155 24.75 -7.33 -1.12
CA ASP A 155 23.34 -7.74 -1.05
C ASP A 155 23.07 -8.99 -1.92
N ASP A 156 23.96 -9.32 -2.85
CA ASP A 156 23.76 -10.38 -3.84
C ASP A 156 23.41 -11.72 -3.19
N ALA A 157 24.22 -12.17 -2.23
CA ALA A 157 23.98 -13.43 -1.54
C ALA A 157 22.65 -13.44 -0.75
N ALA A 158 22.30 -12.31 -0.11
CA ALA A 158 21.05 -12.19 0.64
C ALA A 158 19.84 -12.23 -0.30
N MET A 159 19.93 -11.56 -1.45
CA MET A 159 18.83 -11.54 -2.43
C MET A 159 18.67 -12.90 -3.12
N ALA A 160 19.76 -13.56 -3.51
CA ALA A 160 19.74 -14.91 -4.04
C ALA A 160 19.11 -15.92 -3.07
N ALA A 161 19.43 -15.81 -1.77
CA ALA A 161 18.81 -16.65 -0.73
C ALA A 161 17.30 -16.40 -0.64
N ILE A 162 16.85 -15.13 -0.69
CA ILE A 162 15.40 -14.78 -0.68
C ILE A 162 14.68 -15.40 -1.88
N ILE A 163 15.27 -15.32 -3.07
CA ILE A 163 14.66 -15.90 -4.28
C ILE A 163 14.52 -17.42 -4.10
N ARG A 164 15.57 -18.11 -3.68
CA ARG A 164 15.55 -19.57 -3.44
C ARG A 164 14.51 -19.96 -2.38
N ASP A 165 14.40 -19.19 -1.30
CA ASP A 165 13.44 -19.45 -0.22
C ASP A 165 11.99 -19.30 -0.71
N VAL A 166 11.71 -18.28 -1.52
CA VAL A 166 10.38 -18.08 -2.11
C VAL A 166 10.03 -19.22 -3.07
N PHE A 167 10.96 -19.66 -3.92
CA PHE A 167 10.71 -20.80 -4.79
C PHE A 167 10.38 -22.07 -3.99
N ARG A 168 11.08 -22.34 -2.88
CA ARG A 168 10.75 -23.46 -1.97
C ARG A 168 9.39 -23.29 -1.30
N GLU A 169 9.08 -22.09 -0.82
CA GLU A 169 7.82 -21.77 -0.16
C GLU A 169 6.60 -22.09 -1.05
N TYR A 170 6.71 -21.80 -2.34
CA TYR A 170 5.65 -22.05 -3.32
C TYR A 170 5.73 -23.43 -4.00
N GLY A 171 6.66 -24.29 -3.56
CA GLY A 171 6.84 -25.64 -4.14
C GLY A 171 7.37 -25.65 -5.56
N MET A 172 8.09 -24.58 -5.96
CA MET A 172 8.61 -24.36 -7.31
C MET A 172 10.11 -24.65 -7.42
N ASP A 173 10.72 -25.19 -6.39
CA ASP A 173 12.18 -25.43 -6.30
C ASP A 173 12.71 -26.45 -7.31
N LYS A 174 11.83 -27.25 -7.92
CA LYS A 174 12.15 -28.24 -8.97
C LYS A 174 11.73 -27.79 -10.36
N MET A 175 11.21 -26.57 -10.53
CA MET A 175 10.80 -26.06 -11.84
C MET A 175 12.03 -25.67 -12.65
N GLU A 176 12.17 -26.22 -13.85
CA GLU A 176 13.19 -25.81 -14.81
C GLU A 176 12.79 -24.54 -15.58
N GLY A 177 13.77 -23.79 -16.10
CA GLY A 177 13.51 -22.59 -16.90
C GLY A 177 12.82 -21.48 -16.13
N VAL A 178 13.22 -21.26 -14.88
CA VAL A 178 12.78 -20.16 -14.01
C VAL A 178 14.00 -19.47 -13.41
N SER A 179 13.81 -18.26 -12.89
CA SER A 179 14.90 -17.42 -12.34
C SER A 179 15.73 -18.08 -11.23
N LEU A 180 15.28 -19.18 -10.65
CA LEU A 180 16.01 -19.95 -9.64
C LEU A 180 17.33 -20.53 -10.21
N HIS A 181 17.35 -20.85 -11.50
CA HIS A 181 18.47 -21.49 -12.19
C HIS A 181 19.30 -20.53 -13.03
N ASP A 182 19.06 -19.21 -12.90
CA ASP A 182 19.86 -18.21 -13.60
C ASP A 182 21.32 -18.30 -13.14
N PRO A 183 22.29 -18.36 -14.05
CA PRO A 183 23.71 -18.51 -13.72
C PRO A 183 24.24 -17.31 -12.91
N ASP A 184 23.64 -16.13 -13.09
CA ASP A 184 24.02 -14.90 -12.41
C ASP A 184 23.16 -14.60 -11.16
N LEU A 185 22.42 -15.59 -10.64
CA LEU A 185 21.56 -15.37 -9.47
C LEU A 185 22.34 -14.89 -8.24
N ASP A 186 23.58 -15.37 -8.06
CA ASP A 186 24.46 -14.98 -6.94
C ASP A 186 25.30 -13.72 -7.26
N ARG A 187 25.05 -13.05 -8.42
CA ARG A 187 25.81 -11.88 -8.89
C ARG A 187 24.86 -10.82 -9.51
N LEU A 188 23.73 -10.59 -8.87
CA LEU A 188 22.69 -9.70 -9.41
C LEU A 188 23.22 -8.27 -9.66
N THR A 189 24.03 -7.72 -8.77
CA THR A 189 24.64 -6.39 -8.93
C THR A 189 25.43 -6.30 -10.23
N GLY A 190 26.25 -7.30 -10.54
CA GLY A 190 27.00 -7.39 -11.79
C GLY A 190 26.06 -7.55 -12.98
N LEU A 191 25.12 -8.49 -12.92
CA LEU A 191 24.15 -8.75 -13.98
C LEU A 191 23.42 -7.46 -14.43
N TYR A 192 22.84 -6.72 -13.49
CA TYR A 192 22.07 -5.51 -13.84
C TYR A 192 22.97 -4.34 -14.27
N ARG A 193 24.18 -4.23 -13.75
CA ARG A 193 25.18 -3.26 -14.25
C ARG A 193 25.59 -3.56 -15.68
N ASP A 194 25.89 -4.83 -15.97
CA ASP A 194 26.49 -5.24 -17.24
C ASP A 194 25.47 -5.24 -18.40
N ASN A 195 24.16 -5.44 -18.09
CA ASN A 195 23.07 -5.42 -19.10
C ASN A 195 22.34 -4.06 -19.21
N GLY A 196 22.80 -3.01 -18.50
CA GLY A 196 22.15 -1.69 -18.52
C GLY A 196 20.83 -1.61 -17.77
N GLY A 197 20.56 -2.59 -16.91
CA GLY A 197 19.37 -2.63 -16.05
C GLY A 197 19.59 -1.97 -14.71
N HIS A 198 18.56 -2.08 -13.87
CA HIS A 198 18.56 -1.60 -12.48
C HIS A 198 17.94 -2.65 -11.57
N TYR A 199 18.51 -2.83 -10.39
CA TYR A 199 17.91 -3.62 -9.34
C TYR A 199 17.82 -2.79 -8.05
N TRP A 200 16.67 -2.85 -7.39
CA TRP A 200 16.45 -2.21 -6.09
C TRP A 200 16.17 -3.28 -5.05
N VAL A 201 16.75 -3.08 -3.87
CA VAL A 201 16.47 -3.91 -2.69
C VAL A 201 15.61 -3.16 -1.70
N LEU A 202 14.77 -3.92 -1.00
CA LEU A 202 14.07 -3.49 0.19
C LEU A 202 14.86 -3.90 1.41
N GLU A 203 15.22 -2.90 2.22
CA GLU A 203 15.96 -3.08 3.47
C GLU A 203 15.04 -2.82 4.66
N ARG A 204 15.16 -3.63 5.71
CA ARG A 204 14.57 -3.42 7.04
C ARG A 204 15.68 -3.60 8.08
N ASP A 205 15.90 -2.59 8.92
CA ASP A 205 16.92 -2.64 10.01
C ASP A 205 18.30 -3.11 9.53
N GLY A 206 18.72 -2.64 8.34
CA GLY A 206 20.01 -2.98 7.74
C GLY A 206 20.06 -4.34 7.02
N GLN A 207 18.96 -5.10 6.98
CA GLN A 207 18.87 -6.40 6.30
C GLN A 207 18.03 -6.34 5.05
N VAL A 208 18.49 -6.97 3.96
CA VAL A 208 17.69 -7.14 2.73
C VAL A 208 16.54 -8.10 3.00
N VAL A 209 15.33 -7.66 2.67
CA VAL A 209 14.09 -8.42 2.85
C VAL A 209 13.29 -8.60 1.56
N GLY A 210 13.78 -8.10 0.42
CA GLY A 210 13.19 -8.28 -0.90
C GLY A 210 13.84 -7.39 -1.94
N GLY A 211 13.36 -7.48 -3.19
CA GLY A 211 13.87 -6.67 -4.29
C GLY A 211 13.06 -6.80 -5.57
N VAL A 212 13.40 -5.97 -6.55
CA VAL A 212 12.87 -5.99 -7.91
C VAL A 212 13.91 -5.47 -8.89
N GLY A 213 13.98 -6.08 -10.07
CA GLY A 213 14.82 -5.67 -11.17
C GLY A 213 14.02 -5.15 -12.37
N MET A 214 14.68 -4.36 -13.19
CA MET A 214 14.23 -3.95 -14.51
C MET A 214 15.45 -3.87 -15.43
N ALA A 215 15.35 -4.51 -16.60
CA ALA A 215 16.41 -4.55 -17.60
C ALA A 215 15.84 -4.46 -19.03
N PRO A 216 16.64 -4.17 -20.08
CA PRO A 216 16.20 -4.36 -21.45
C PRO A 216 15.67 -5.78 -21.67
N LEU A 217 14.58 -5.94 -22.41
CA LEU A 217 14.08 -7.28 -22.76
C LEU A 217 14.99 -7.93 -23.80
N ALA A 218 15.65 -9.01 -23.40
CA ALA A 218 16.57 -9.73 -24.28
C ALA A 218 15.84 -10.31 -25.51
N GLY A 219 16.43 -10.16 -26.70
CA GLY A 219 15.86 -10.69 -27.94
C GLY A 219 14.64 -9.94 -28.49
N GLU A 220 14.34 -8.75 -27.95
CA GLU A 220 13.26 -7.88 -28.43
C GLU A 220 13.82 -6.57 -28.99
N GLU A 221 13.05 -5.85 -29.79
CA GLU A 221 13.44 -4.55 -30.34
C GLU A 221 13.64 -3.47 -29.25
N PRO A 222 14.42 -2.40 -29.50
CA PRO A 222 14.55 -1.31 -28.56
C PRO A 222 13.18 -0.69 -28.18
N GLY A 223 13.02 -0.36 -26.91
CA GLY A 223 11.78 0.18 -26.38
C GLY A 223 10.99 -0.79 -25.49
N TYR A 224 11.44 -2.03 -25.38
CA TYR A 224 10.91 -3.00 -24.43
C TYR A 224 11.87 -3.20 -23.26
N CYS A 225 11.35 -3.13 -22.03
CA CYS A 225 12.06 -3.60 -20.83
C CYS A 225 11.32 -4.77 -20.20
N GLU A 226 12.01 -5.49 -19.33
CA GLU A 226 11.45 -6.58 -18.55
C GLU A 226 11.52 -6.24 -17.07
N LEU A 227 10.38 -6.42 -16.35
CA LEU A 227 10.33 -6.41 -14.90
C LEU A 227 10.70 -7.80 -14.39
N GLN A 228 11.73 -7.88 -13.56
CA GLN A 228 12.36 -9.16 -13.21
C GLN A 228 12.49 -9.32 -11.71
N LYS A 229 12.49 -10.58 -11.23
CA LYS A 229 12.94 -10.98 -9.90
C LYS A 229 12.31 -10.17 -8.75
N LEU A 230 10.97 -10.01 -8.79
CA LEU A 230 10.19 -9.38 -7.72
C LEU A 230 9.93 -10.41 -6.61
N PHE A 231 10.75 -10.40 -5.56
CA PHE A 231 10.64 -11.36 -4.46
C PHE A 231 10.81 -10.69 -3.09
N PHE A 232 10.06 -11.18 -2.08
CA PHE A 232 10.08 -10.66 -0.72
C PHE A 232 9.98 -11.79 0.31
N LYS A 233 10.70 -11.65 1.42
CA LYS A 233 10.49 -12.48 2.62
C LYS A 233 9.03 -12.35 3.11
N PRO A 234 8.43 -13.42 3.68
CA PRO A 234 7.03 -13.40 4.15
C PRO A 234 6.72 -12.19 5.05
N GLY A 235 7.57 -11.88 6.02
CA GLY A 235 7.38 -10.75 6.94
C GLY A 235 7.45 -9.36 6.30
N ALA A 236 7.88 -9.23 5.05
CA ALA A 236 7.91 -7.96 4.30
C ALA A 236 6.73 -7.79 3.35
N ARG A 237 5.87 -8.81 3.22
CA ARG A 237 4.67 -8.79 2.36
C ARG A 237 3.49 -8.10 3.06
N GLY A 238 2.46 -7.73 2.31
CA GLY A 238 1.24 -7.08 2.85
C GLY A 238 1.42 -5.62 3.28
N LEU A 239 2.64 -5.06 3.17
CA LEU A 239 2.97 -3.68 3.54
C LEU A 239 2.89 -2.70 2.35
N GLY A 240 2.45 -3.16 1.18
CA GLY A 240 2.37 -2.36 -0.05
C GLY A 240 3.72 -2.11 -0.75
N MET A 241 4.83 -2.73 -0.26
CA MET A 241 6.17 -2.49 -0.81
C MET A 241 6.33 -3.05 -2.22
N ALA A 242 5.74 -4.20 -2.54
CA ALA A 242 5.77 -4.74 -3.89
C ALA A 242 5.21 -3.73 -4.91
N ARG A 243 4.01 -3.17 -4.63
CA ARG A 243 3.43 -2.11 -5.47
C ARG A 243 4.33 -0.88 -5.56
N HIS A 244 4.86 -0.41 -4.43
CA HIS A 244 5.75 0.76 -4.39
C HIS A 244 6.97 0.57 -5.29
N MET A 245 7.65 -0.57 -5.17
CA MET A 245 8.87 -0.86 -5.91
C MET A 245 8.62 -1.11 -7.40
N VAL A 246 7.53 -1.79 -7.77
CA VAL A 246 7.14 -1.93 -9.18
C VAL A 246 6.82 -0.57 -9.80
N VAL A 247 6.05 0.30 -9.11
CA VAL A 247 5.79 1.67 -9.60
C VAL A 247 7.10 2.46 -9.76
N GLN A 248 8.06 2.30 -8.86
CA GLN A 248 9.39 2.92 -8.99
C GLN A 248 10.13 2.39 -10.23
N ALA A 249 10.13 1.08 -10.46
CA ALA A 249 10.76 0.46 -11.63
C ALA A 249 10.09 0.94 -12.94
N LEU A 250 8.76 1.01 -12.99
CA LEU A 250 8.03 1.52 -14.16
C LEU A 250 8.33 3.00 -14.45
N LYS A 251 8.48 3.82 -13.41
CA LYS A 251 8.91 5.23 -13.55
C LYS A 251 10.33 5.32 -14.10
N ALA A 252 11.25 4.49 -13.61
CA ALA A 252 12.62 4.42 -14.11
C ALA A 252 12.65 3.95 -15.57
N ALA A 253 11.84 2.95 -15.94
CA ALA A 253 11.70 2.48 -17.31
C ALA A 253 11.21 3.60 -18.25
N ARG A 254 10.17 4.35 -17.87
CA ARG A 254 9.71 5.51 -18.63
C ARG A 254 10.80 6.58 -18.80
N ALA A 255 11.52 6.90 -17.72
CA ALA A 255 12.60 7.88 -17.75
C ALA A 255 13.76 7.44 -18.64
N ALA A 256 14.01 6.14 -18.77
CA ALA A 256 14.97 5.53 -19.69
C ALA A 256 14.48 5.45 -21.15
N GLY A 257 13.24 5.87 -21.44
CA GLY A 257 12.69 5.90 -22.80
C GLY A 257 12.00 4.60 -23.24
N TYR A 258 11.79 3.63 -22.37
CA TYR A 258 11.05 2.43 -22.72
C TYR A 258 9.57 2.73 -22.95
N ARG A 259 8.99 2.11 -23.98
CA ARG A 259 7.57 2.22 -24.37
C ARG A 259 6.72 1.14 -23.72
N TYR A 260 7.31 -0.03 -23.49
CA TYR A 260 6.63 -1.20 -22.98
C TYR A 260 7.42 -1.84 -21.84
N CYS A 261 6.71 -2.36 -20.86
CA CYS A 261 7.28 -3.19 -19.80
C CYS A 261 6.64 -4.58 -19.86
N TYR A 262 7.46 -5.58 -20.10
CA TYR A 262 7.11 -7.00 -20.14
C TYR A 262 7.44 -7.66 -18.82
N LEU A 263 6.80 -8.77 -18.50
CA LEU A 263 7.18 -9.65 -17.40
C LEU A 263 6.73 -11.08 -17.66
N GLU A 264 7.44 -12.01 -17.06
CA GLU A 264 7.08 -13.42 -16.98
C GLU A 264 6.93 -13.85 -15.53
N THR A 265 5.93 -14.68 -15.25
CA THR A 265 5.67 -15.24 -13.92
C THR A 265 5.00 -16.60 -14.04
N THR A 266 4.68 -17.22 -12.90
CA THR A 266 4.01 -18.50 -12.84
C THR A 266 2.64 -18.35 -12.19
N GLU A 267 1.67 -19.18 -12.56
CA GLU A 267 0.30 -19.17 -12.00
C GLU A 267 0.26 -19.42 -10.49
N GLN A 268 1.31 -19.99 -9.91
CA GLN A 268 1.45 -20.21 -8.47
C GLN A 268 1.57 -18.89 -7.70
N LEU A 269 2.13 -17.84 -8.30
CA LEU A 269 2.34 -16.53 -7.69
C LEU A 269 1.11 -15.61 -7.88
N LYS A 270 -0.06 -16.05 -7.39
CA LYS A 270 -1.36 -15.38 -7.58
C LYS A 270 -1.38 -13.93 -7.09
N GLU A 271 -0.71 -13.65 -5.98
CA GLU A 271 -0.63 -12.30 -5.40
C GLU A 271 0.17 -11.35 -6.32
N ALA A 272 1.23 -11.84 -6.95
CA ALA A 272 2.00 -11.06 -7.91
C ALA A 272 1.18 -10.77 -9.18
N ILE A 273 0.47 -11.78 -9.71
CA ILE A 273 -0.41 -11.62 -10.87
C ILE A 273 -1.50 -10.57 -10.58
N GLY A 274 -2.15 -10.66 -9.41
CA GLY A 274 -3.14 -9.66 -8.98
C GLY A 274 -2.56 -8.24 -8.89
N LEU A 275 -1.33 -8.10 -8.40
CA LEU A 275 -0.61 -6.83 -8.37
C LEU A 275 -0.36 -6.29 -9.79
N TYR A 276 0.06 -7.13 -10.73
CA TYR A 276 0.34 -6.72 -12.10
C TYR A 276 -0.93 -6.24 -12.82
N TYR A 277 -2.06 -6.96 -12.69
CA TYR A 277 -3.35 -6.48 -13.18
C TYR A 277 -3.73 -5.13 -12.58
N ALA A 278 -3.59 -4.97 -11.26
CA ALA A 278 -3.89 -3.71 -10.57
C ALA A 278 -2.95 -2.55 -10.96
N LEU A 279 -1.83 -2.83 -11.63
CA LEU A 279 -0.90 -1.87 -12.19
C LEU A 279 -1.07 -1.66 -13.70
N GLY A 280 -2.10 -2.29 -14.30
CA GLY A 280 -2.45 -2.10 -15.71
C GLY A 280 -1.60 -2.95 -16.67
N PHE A 281 -1.02 -4.06 -16.20
CA PHE A 281 -0.50 -5.08 -17.09
C PHE A 281 -1.64 -5.92 -17.65
N THR A 282 -1.53 -6.32 -18.90
CA THR A 282 -2.47 -7.20 -19.61
C THR A 282 -1.80 -8.52 -19.95
N LEU A 283 -2.56 -9.61 -19.90
CA LEU A 283 -2.09 -10.93 -20.25
C LEU A 283 -1.77 -10.99 -21.75
N LEU A 284 -0.68 -11.64 -22.10
CA LEU A 284 -0.34 -11.98 -23.48
C LEU A 284 -0.62 -13.45 -23.77
N THR A 285 -1.01 -13.74 -24.98
CA THR A 285 -1.18 -15.12 -25.51
C THR A 285 0.14 -15.75 -25.92
N GLU A 286 1.12 -14.92 -26.27
CA GLU A 286 2.43 -15.37 -26.75
C GLU A 286 3.55 -14.70 -25.95
N ARG A 287 4.62 -15.45 -25.74
CA ARG A 287 5.84 -14.99 -25.09
C ARG A 287 6.56 -13.97 -25.97
N ARG A 288 7.28 -13.01 -25.35
CA ARG A 288 8.14 -12.06 -26.05
C ARG A 288 9.59 -12.20 -25.63
N GLY A 289 10.48 -11.88 -26.56
CA GLY A 289 11.91 -11.87 -26.32
C GLY A 289 12.50 -13.25 -26.08
N ASN A 290 13.72 -13.25 -25.54
CA ASN A 290 14.46 -14.47 -25.20
C ASN A 290 14.97 -14.39 -23.75
N THR A 291 14.06 -14.56 -22.81
CA THR A 291 14.34 -14.43 -21.37
C THR A 291 15.05 -15.64 -20.76
N GLY A 292 14.97 -16.80 -21.43
CA GLY A 292 15.42 -18.08 -20.89
C GLY A 292 14.44 -18.74 -19.90
N HIS A 293 13.36 -18.06 -19.51
CA HIS A 293 12.44 -18.50 -18.46
C HIS A 293 11.25 -19.31 -19.01
N HIS A 294 11.52 -20.35 -19.82
CA HIS A 294 10.48 -21.17 -20.45
C HIS A 294 9.54 -21.89 -19.48
N GLY A 295 9.92 -22.04 -18.22
CA GLY A 295 9.06 -22.57 -17.16
C GLY A 295 7.98 -21.61 -16.65
N CYS A 296 8.09 -20.31 -16.93
CA CYS A 296 7.04 -19.35 -16.62
C CYS A 296 5.87 -19.48 -17.60
N ASN A 297 4.64 -19.64 -17.13
CA ASN A 297 3.45 -19.86 -17.96
C ASN A 297 2.49 -18.65 -18.03
N VAL A 298 2.84 -17.54 -17.41
CA VAL A 298 2.08 -16.28 -17.43
C VAL A 298 2.97 -15.17 -17.96
N CYS A 299 2.62 -14.60 -19.11
CA CYS A 299 3.33 -13.49 -19.74
C CYS A 299 2.42 -12.26 -19.73
N MET A 300 2.93 -11.12 -19.31
CA MET A 300 2.13 -9.90 -19.25
C MET A 300 2.90 -8.69 -19.80
N LEU A 301 2.17 -7.72 -20.34
CA LEU A 301 2.70 -6.51 -20.94
C LEU A 301 1.96 -5.27 -20.42
N LYS A 302 2.70 -4.19 -20.21
CA LYS A 302 2.14 -2.86 -19.95
C LYS A 302 2.68 -1.86 -20.94
N ASN A 303 1.78 -1.07 -21.56
CA ASN A 303 2.14 0.14 -22.28
C ASN A 303 2.50 1.24 -21.27
N LEU A 304 3.72 1.79 -21.39
CA LEU A 304 4.23 2.84 -20.50
C LEU A 304 3.86 4.24 -20.97
N GLN A 305 3.36 4.41 -22.20
CA GLN A 305 2.97 5.70 -22.78
C GLN A 305 1.50 6.06 -22.51
N SER A 306 0.66 5.08 -22.11
CA SER A 306 -0.72 5.36 -21.70
C SER A 306 -0.76 6.05 -20.35
N ASP A 307 -1.59 7.08 -20.19
CA ASP A 307 -1.72 7.91 -18.98
C ASP A 307 -2.40 7.22 -17.77
N ASP A 308 -2.67 5.93 -17.85
CA ASP A 308 -3.36 5.14 -16.83
C ASP A 308 -2.45 4.73 -15.64
N MET A 309 -1.85 5.72 -14.95
CA MET A 309 -1.19 5.47 -13.64
C MET A 309 -1.74 6.35 -12.54
#